data_69d7b847cda2e5094216d51bdc50aa47
#
_entry.id   69d7b847cda2e5094216d51bdc50aa47
#
_cell.length_a   1.000
_cell.length_b   1.000
_cell.length_c   1.000
_cell.angle_alpha   90.00
_cell.angle_beta   90.00
_cell.angle_gamma   90.00
#
_symmetry.space_group_name_H-M   'P 1'
#
loop_
_entity.id
_entity.type
_entity.pdbx_description
1 polymer ?
#
loop_
_entity_poly.entity_id
_entity_poly.type
_entity_poly.pdbx_seq_one_letter_code
_entity_poly.pdbx_strand_id
1 'polypeptide(L)'
;MAKPNIKVLALDLDGTLTNDDKQITPRTRAALDQALAKGVMVVLASGRPTEGVTPVARDLALGQNGRAGAILSYNGGAIVDCGPGARILWQQVLPAPMVPALCSFAAQQNVAIVTYSPEGIVTERPQDPWAMREGFTNKLPMVGVPDLPAYVNYPVNKMLITLDPIRLRPVLQAGLDRFAGQIDLYPSSPFFIEAVPLGVAKDRSLAALLDRMGLTR
;
A
#
# COMPACT_ATOMS: atom_id res chain seq x y z
N MET A 1 -17.27 16.08 30.85
CA MET A 1 -17.43 15.13 29.74
C MET A 1 -16.54 13.91 29.99
N ALA A 2 -17.06 12.69 29.86
CA ALA A 2 -16.24 11.48 29.98
C ALA A 2 -15.18 11.49 28.87
N LYS A 3 -13.93 11.11 29.18
CA LYS A 3 -12.86 10.99 28.17
C LYS A 3 -13.26 9.87 27.19
N PRO A 4 -13.11 10.10 25.88
CA PRO A 4 -13.41 9.06 24.87
C PRO A 4 -12.57 7.82 25.13
N ASN A 5 -13.20 6.64 25.06
CA ASN A 5 -12.53 5.36 25.21
C ASN A 5 -11.99 4.90 23.83
N ILE A 6 -10.87 5.47 23.39
CA ILE A 6 -10.25 5.17 22.12
C ILE A 6 -9.71 3.74 22.15
N LYS A 7 -10.13 2.91 21.18
CA LYS A 7 -9.70 1.52 21.02
C LYS A 7 -8.73 1.33 19.86
N VAL A 8 -8.86 2.14 18.82
CA VAL A 8 -8.05 2.07 17.60
C VAL A 8 -7.52 3.46 17.25
N LEU A 9 -6.25 3.55 16.91
CA LEU A 9 -5.58 4.74 16.39
C LEU A 9 -5.04 4.41 15.01
N ALA A 10 -5.67 4.95 13.97
CA ALA A 10 -5.19 4.81 12.59
C ALA A 10 -4.31 6.02 12.22
N LEU A 11 -3.11 5.76 11.69
CA LEU A 11 -2.11 6.76 11.37
C LEU A 11 -1.63 6.57 9.94
N ASP A 12 -1.66 7.64 9.16
CA ASP A 12 -0.90 7.69 7.91
C ASP A 12 0.60 7.78 8.21
N LEU A 13 1.44 7.28 7.29
CA LEU A 13 2.88 7.26 7.49
C LEU A 13 3.56 8.57 7.09
N ASP A 14 3.48 8.87 5.81
CA ASP A 14 4.31 9.90 5.19
C ASP A 14 3.75 11.30 5.49
N GLY A 15 4.53 12.12 6.20
CA GLY A 15 4.09 13.46 6.61
C GLY A 15 3.11 13.48 7.79
N THR A 16 2.81 12.32 8.40
CA THR A 16 1.93 12.22 9.59
C THR A 16 2.66 11.53 10.74
N LEU A 17 2.91 10.23 10.63
CA LEU A 17 3.65 9.47 11.66
C LEU A 17 5.15 9.73 11.58
N THR A 18 5.67 9.79 10.37
CA THR A 18 7.10 10.03 10.10
C THR A 18 7.33 11.45 9.59
N ASN A 19 8.46 12.03 9.98
CA ASN A 19 8.97 13.30 9.47
C ASN A 19 9.55 13.15 8.04
N ASP A 20 10.14 14.21 7.50
CA ASP A 20 10.75 14.22 6.16
C ASP A 20 11.92 13.23 6.04
N ASP A 21 12.63 12.96 7.14
CA ASP A 21 13.71 11.96 7.22
C ASP A 21 13.17 10.53 7.35
N LYS A 22 11.84 10.33 7.26
CA LYS A 22 11.14 9.05 7.43
C LYS A 22 11.36 8.42 8.81
N GLN A 23 11.50 9.26 9.84
CA GLN A 23 11.71 8.86 11.22
C GLN A 23 10.53 9.24 12.11
N ILE A 24 10.21 8.39 13.08
CA ILE A 24 9.26 8.70 14.14
C ILE A 24 10.00 9.52 15.20
N THR A 25 9.52 10.74 15.47
CA THR A 25 10.17 11.61 16.47
C THR A 25 10.07 11.00 17.88
N PRO A 26 11.02 11.29 18.78
CA PRO A 26 10.98 10.79 20.16
C PRO A 26 9.67 11.13 20.89
N ARG A 27 9.12 12.33 20.65
CA ARG A 27 7.86 12.77 21.24
C ARG A 27 6.67 11.92 20.72
N THR A 28 6.60 11.70 19.42
CA THR A 28 5.56 10.87 18.80
C THR A 28 5.65 9.42 19.29
N ARG A 29 6.88 8.88 19.38
CA ARG A 29 7.11 7.54 19.90
C ARG A 29 6.61 7.39 21.35
N ALA A 30 6.98 8.31 22.23
CA ALA A 30 6.54 8.26 23.62
C ALA A 30 5.01 8.31 23.75
N ALA A 31 4.33 9.09 22.91
CA ALA A 31 2.86 9.14 22.87
C ALA A 31 2.25 7.81 22.40
N LEU A 32 2.84 7.18 21.36
CA LEU A 32 2.40 5.88 20.87
C LEU A 32 2.63 4.77 21.90
N ASP A 33 3.77 4.77 22.57
CA ASP A 33 4.07 3.80 23.64
C ASP A 33 3.05 3.89 24.78
N GLN A 34 2.63 5.11 25.16
CA GLN A 34 1.57 5.31 26.15
C GLN A 34 0.20 4.81 25.66
N ALA A 35 -0.14 5.01 24.38
CA ALA A 35 -1.40 4.52 23.81
C ALA A 35 -1.42 2.98 23.76
N LEU A 36 -0.34 2.38 23.28
CA LEU A 36 -0.17 0.92 23.21
C LEU A 36 -0.21 0.29 24.60
N ALA A 37 0.42 0.91 25.61
CA ALA A 37 0.38 0.43 27.01
C ALA A 37 -1.04 0.47 27.63
N LYS A 38 -1.95 1.29 27.07
CA LYS A 38 -3.38 1.35 27.45
C LYS A 38 -4.24 0.38 26.64
N GLY A 39 -3.65 -0.47 25.81
CA GLY A 39 -4.37 -1.44 24.98
C GLY A 39 -5.01 -0.81 23.72
N VAL A 40 -4.59 0.37 23.31
CA VAL A 40 -5.03 0.96 22.03
C VAL A 40 -4.32 0.23 20.89
N MET A 41 -5.08 -0.29 19.93
CA MET A 41 -4.54 -0.88 18.71
C MET A 41 -4.06 0.22 17.78
N VAL A 42 -2.84 0.08 17.21
CA VAL A 42 -2.30 1.01 16.21
C VAL A 42 -2.45 0.41 14.82
N VAL A 43 -3.06 1.16 13.89
CA VAL A 43 -3.19 0.79 12.48
C VAL A 43 -2.32 1.76 11.65
N LEU A 44 -1.29 1.21 10.99
CA LEU A 44 -0.44 1.96 10.06
C LEU A 44 -1.09 1.96 8.68
N ALA A 45 -1.60 3.09 8.23
CA ALA A 45 -2.36 3.20 7.00
C ALA A 45 -1.55 3.92 5.91
N SER A 46 -1.19 3.22 4.83
CA SER A 46 -0.30 3.73 3.79
C SER A 46 -0.70 3.29 2.37
N GLY A 47 -0.29 4.08 1.37
CA GLY A 47 -0.31 3.65 -0.04
C GLY A 47 0.81 2.67 -0.41
N ARG A 48 1.80 2.49 0.49
CA ARG A 48 2.91 1.57 0.29
C ARG A 48 2.46 0.11 0.29
N PRO A 49 3.25 -0.81 -0.33
CA PRO A 49 3.06 -2.25 -0.14
C PRO A 49 3.27 -2.65 1.33
N THR A 50 2.74 -3.79 1.73
CA THR A 50 2.83 -4.29 3.11
C THR A 50 4.30 -4.37 3.56
N GLU A 51 5.18 -4.85 2.70
CA GLU A 51 6.62 -5.01 2.93
C GLU A 51 7.30 -3.64 3.18
N GLY A 52 6.84 -2.58 2.52
CA GLY A 52 7.32 -1.20 2.71
C GLY A 52 6.88 -0.56 4.05
N VAL A 53 5.81 -1.08 4.67
CA VAL A 53 5.30 -0.60 5.98
C VAL A 53 5.82 -1.46 7.14
N THR A 54 6.10 -2.74 6.90
CA THR A 54 6.54 -3.71 7.91
C THR A 54 7.72 -3.23 8.77
N PRO A 55 8.77 -2.55 8.23
CA PRO A 55 9.86 -2.04 9.07
C PRO A 55 9.39 -1.06 10.15
N VAL A 56 8.40 -0.19 9.84
CA VAL A 56 7.83 0.76 10.79
C VAL A 56 7.02 0.02 11.87
N ALA A 57 6.23 -0.98 11.48
CA ALA A 57 5.49 -1.82 12.43
C ALA A 57 6.42 -2.56 13.40
N ARG A 58 7.54 -3.10 12.89
CA ARG A 58 8.57 -3.76 13.71
C ARG A 58 9.27 -2.79 14.66
N ASP A 59 9.61 -1.59 14.19
CA ASP A 59 10.23 -0.54 15.01
C ASP A 59 9.33 -0.12 16.19
N LEU A 60 8.01 -0.16 16.02
CA LEU A 60 7.01 0.07 17.06
C LEU A 60 6.69 -1.20 17.88
N ALA A 61 7.30 -2.34 17.57
CA ALA A 61 7.03 -3.65 18.16
C ALA A 61 5.54 -4.04 18.10
N LEU A 62 4.82 -3.65 17.04
CA LEU A 62 3.42 -4.01 16.83
C LEU A 62 3.30 -5.54 16.64
N GLY A 63 2.28 -6.13 17.23
CA GLY A 63 2.06 -7.58 17.24
C GLY A 63 2.92 -8.34 18.26
N GLN A 64 3.71 -7.64 19.08
CA GLN A 64 4.60 -8.23 20.10
C GLN A 64 4.28 -7.66 21.48
N ASN A 65 4.54 -8.45 22.54
CA ASN A 65 4.43 -8.00 23.93
C ASN A 65 3.08 -7.32 24.28
N GLY A 66 1.98 -7.80 23.70
CA GLY A 66 0.64 -7.25 23.94
C GLY A 66 0.33 -5.95 23.18
N ARG A 67 1.23 -5.48 22.30
CA ARG A 67 1.03 -4.30 21.45
C ARG A 67 0.22 -4.68 20.22
N ALA A 68 -1.10 -4.50 20.26
CA ALA A 68 -1.96 -4.77 19.13
C ALA A 68 -1.70 -3.80 17.97
N GLY A 69 -1.59 -4.32 16.74
CA GLY A 69 -1.36 -3.51 15.56
C GLY A 69 -1.76 -4.20 14.27
N ALA A 70 -2.03 -3.39 13.25
CA ALA A 70 -2.25 -3.85 11.89
C ALA A 70 -1.62 -2.88 10.87
N ILE A 71 -1.29 -3.40 9.71
CA ILE A 71 -0.87 -2.64 8.53
C ILE A 71 -2.05 -2.59 7.56
N LEU A 72 -2.48 -1.40 7.21
CA LEU A 72 -3.40 -1.12 6.12
C LEU A 72 -2.56 -0.60 4.95
N SER A 73 -2.30 -1.44 3.97
CA SER A 73 -1.42 -1.21 2.83
C SER A 73 -2.19 -1.00 1.53
N TYR A 74 -1.49 -0.60 0.46
CA TYR A 74 -2.05 -0.41 -0.89
C TYR A 74 -3.27 0.54 -0.90
N ASN A 75 -3.21 1.65 -0.14
CA ASN A 75 -4.34 2.60 0.02
C ASN A 75 -5.64 1.97 0.54
N GLY A 76 -5.55 0.87 1.27
CA GLY A 76 -6.69 0.11 1.74
C GLY A 76 -6.93 -1.19 0.98
N GLY A 77 -6.03 -1.59 0.08
CA GLY A 77 -6.12 -2.86 -0.66
C GLY A 77 -5.92 -4.09 0.21
N ALA A 78 -5.20 -3.97 1.33
CA ALA A 78 -5.04 -5.06 2.29
C ALA A 78 -4.94 -4.54 3.73
N ILE A 79 -5.41 -5.35 4.69
CA ILE A 79 -5.15 -5.18 6.11
C ILE A 79 -4.52 -6.47 6.62
N VAL A 80 -3.33 -6.34 7.21
CA VAL A 80 -2.54 -7.45 7.73
C VAL A 80 -2.31 -7.24 9.21
N ASP A 81 -2.56 -8.28 10.01
CA ASP A 81 -2.24 -8.31 11.44
C ASP A 81 -0.71 -8.28 11.64
N CYS A 82 -0.23 -7.48 12.58
CA CYS A 82 1.18 -7.44 12.94
C CYS A 82 1.62 -8.59 13.86
N GLY A 83 0.69 -9.40 14.35
CA GLY A 83 0.97 -10.56 15.20
C GLY A 83 1.69 -11.70 14.49
N PRO A 84 2.02 -12.78 15.22
CA PRO A 84 2.66 -13.96 14.64
C PRO A 84 1.86 -14.54 13.48
N GLY A 85 2.55 -14.80 12.36
CA GLY A 85 1.94 -15.34 11.14
C GLY A 85 1.34 -14.28 10.20
N ALA A 86 1.38 -12.99 10.55
CA ALA A 86 0.99 -11.85 9.68
C ALA A 86 -0.30 -12.15 8.87
N ARG A 87 -1.40 -12.49 9.56
CA ARG A 87 -2.66 -12.93 8.92
C ARG A 87 -3.30 -11.78 8.15
N ILE A 88 -3.75 -12.06 6.94
CA ILE A 88 -4.59 -11.13 6.17
C ILE A 88 -5.97 -11.07 6.85
N LEU A 89 -6.30 -9.90 7.40
CA LEU A 89 -7.59 -9.62 8.02
C LEU A 89 -8.63 -9.21 6.99
N TRP A 90 -8.20 -8.51 5.94
CA TRP A 90 -9.04 -8.05 4.84
C TRP A 90 -8.18 -7.84 3.59
N GLN A 91 -8.73 -8.13 2.42
CA GLN A 91 -8.03 -7.95 1.16
C GLN A 91 -9.03 -7.67 0.03
N GLN A 92 -8.66 -6.77 -0.86
CA GLN A 92 -9.31 -6.56 -2.15
C GLN A 92 -8.23 -6.59 -3.23
N VAL A 93 -8.45 -7.39 -4.26
CA VAL A 93 -7.46 -7.65 -5.31
C VAL A 93 -8.00 -7.25 -6.67
N LEU A 94 -7.12 -6.92 -7.59
CA LEU A 94 -7.45 -6.70 -8.98
C LEU A 94 -8.08 -7.99 -9.56
N PRO A 95 -9.13 -7.88 -10.38
CA PRO A 95 -9.61 -9.03 -11.15
C PRO A 95 -8.45 -9.67 -11.95
N ALA A 96 -8.33 -10.98 -11.94
CA ALA A 96 -7.21 -11.69 -12.57
C ALA A 96 -6.93 -11.27 -14.04
N PRO A 97 -7.94 -11.01 -14.90
CA PRO A 97 -7.69 -10.52 -16.25
C PRO A 97 -7.05 -9.13 -16.34
N MET A 98 -7.06 -8.34 -15.25
CA MET A 98 -6.49 -7.00 -15.26
C MET A 98 -4.96 -6.99 -15.28
N VAL A 99 -4.31 -8.01 -14.72
CA VAL A 99 -2.83 -8.07 -14.72
C VAL A 99 -2.30 -8.10 -16.16
N PRO A 100 -2.66 -9.08 -17.03
CA PRO A 100 -2.20 -9.07 -18.42
C PRO A 100 -2.73 -7.88 -19.23
N ALA A 101 -3.94 -7.39 -18.95
CA ALA A 101 -4.49 -6.24 -19.65
C ALA A 101 -3.70 -4.94 -19.35
N LEU A 102 -3.31 -4.72 -18.10
CA LEU A 102 -2.50 -3.57 -17.68
C LEU A 102 -1.07 -3.68 -18.22
N CYS A 103 -0.46 -4.87 -18.24
CA CYS A 103 0.85 -5.08 -18.85
C CYS A 103 0.83 -4.80 -20.36
N SER A 104 -0.19 -5.29 -21.07
CA SER A 104 -0.39 -4.98 -22.49
C SER A 104 -0.58 -3.48 -22.74
N PHE A 105 -1.36 -2.81 -21.90
CA PHE A 105 -1.55 -1.36 -21.97
C PHE A 105 -0.23 -0.62 -21.75
N ALA A 106 0.54 -0.97 -20.72
CA ALA A 106 1.84 -0.35 -20.44
C ALA A 106 2.82 -0.51 -21.62
N ALA A 107 2.85 -1.71 -22.22
CA ALA A 107 3.67 -1.99 -23.41
C ALA A 107 3.24 -1.11 -24.60
N GLN A 108 1.94 -0.99 -24.89
CA GLN A 108 1.39 -0.14 -25.95
C GLN A 108 1.72 1.34 -25.74
N GLN A 109 1.70 1.78 -24.48
CA GLN A 109 2.08 3.14 -24.09
C GLN A 109 3.59 3.33 -23.99
N ASN A 110 4.40 2.28 -24.16
CA ASN A 110 5.86 2.29 -23.95
C ASN A 110 6.23 2.92 -22.60
N VAL A 111 5.61 2.47 -21.53
CA VAL A 111 5.89 2.83 -20.12
C VAL A 111 6.21 1.58 -19.32
N ALA A 112 6.85 1.73 -18.16
CA ALA A 112 7.06 0.59 -17.26
C ALA A 112 5.84 0.39 -16.36
N ILE A 113 5.66 -0.84 -15.90
CA ILE A 113 4.65 -1.22 -14.91
C ILE A 113 5.28 -2.15 -13.90
N VAL A 114 4.89 -1.99 -12.63
CA VAL A 114 5.37 -2.80 -11.53
C VAL A 114 4.21 -3.36 -10.72
N THR A 115 4.46 -4.48 -10.05
CA THR A 115 3.64 -5.00 -8.96
C THR A 115 4.55 -5.44 -7.80
N TYR A 116 4.00 -6.08 -6.79
CA TYR A 116 4.71 -6.39 -5.55
C TYR A 116 4.60 -7.87 -5.23
N SER A 117 5.71 -8.43 -4.74
CA SER A 117 5.80 -9.78 -4.19
C SER A 117 6.54 -9.73 -2.85
N PRO A 118 6.58 -10.82 -2.08
CA PRO A 118 7.42 -10.88 -0.87
C PRO A 118 8.91 -10.64 -1.14
N GLU A 119 9.39 -10.91 -2.35
CA GLU A 119 10.79 -10.69 -2.75
C GLU A 119 11.09 -9.23 -3.10
N GLY A 120 10.07 -8.42 -3.44
CA GLY A 120 10.27 -7.02 -3.78
C GLY A 120 9.30 -6.49 -4.84
N ILE A 121 9.76 -5.50 -5.60
CA ILE A 121 9.01 -4.85 -6.67
C ILE A 121 9.30 -5.55 -7.98
N VAL A 122 8.28 -6.17 -8.56
CA VAL A 122 8.40 -7.03 -9.75
C VAL A 122 8.06 -6.24 -11.01
N THR A 123 8.91 -6.34 -12.04
CA THR A 123 8.73 -5.66 -13.32
C THR A 123 9.56 -6.31 -14.43
N GLU A 124 9.15 -6.12 -15.69
CA GLU A 124 9.96 -6.47 -16.86
C GLU A 124 11.09 -5.47 -17.14
N ARG A 125 11.02 -4.27 -16.53
CA ARG A 125 11.97 -3.16 -16.74
C ARG A 125 12.63 -2.72 -15.43
N PRO A 126 13.47 -3.56 -14.78
CA PRO A 126 14.02 -3.26 -13.45
C PRO A 126 15.00 -2.07 -13.45
N GLN A 127 15.51 -1.66 -14.62
CA GLN A 127 16.40 -0.50 -14.78
C GLN A 127 15.67 0.77 -15.21
N ASP A 128 14.33 0.74 -15.36
CA ASP A 128 13.57 1.94 -15.66
C ASP A 128 13.72 2.98 -14.53
N PRO A 129 14.12 4.22 -14.81
CA PRO A 129 14.46 5.20 -13.79
C PRO A 129 13.25 5.59 -12.91
N TRP A 130 12.04 5.50 -13.47
CA TRP A 130 10.81 5.82 -12.73
C TRP A 130 10.37 4.64 -11.87
N ALA A 131 10.52 3.40 -12.36
CA ALA A 131 10.28 2.20 -11.56
C ALA A 131 11.27 2.09 -10.38
N MET A 132 12.53 2.43 -10.59
CA MET A 132 13.55 2.44 -9.52
C MET A 132 13.21 3.43 -8.39
N ARG A 133 12.46 4.51 -8.67
CA ARG A 133 11.99 5.44 -7.61
C ARG A 133 11.06 4.75 -6.62
N GLU A 134 10.22 3.83 -7.08
CA GLU A 134 9.35 3.05 -6.20
C GLU A 134 10.18 2.14 -5.29
N GLY A 135 11.23 1.49 -5.83
CA GLY A 135 12.20 0.70 -5.06
C GLY A 135 12.88 1.53 -3.98
N PHE A 136 13.36 2.71 -4.35
CA PHE A 136 14.03 3.63 -3.42
C PHE A 136 13.07 4.11 -2.32
N THR A 137 11.84 4.51 -2.69
CA THR A 137 10.84 5.03 -1.75
C THR A 137 10.43 3.98 -0.70
N ASN A 138 10.26 2.74 -1.11
CA ASN A 138 9.84 1.65 -0.22
C ASN A 138 11.01 0.89 0.40
N LYS A 139 12.25 1.16 -0.03
CA LYS A 139 13.46 0.41 0.36
C LYS A 139 13.32 -1.09 0.04
N LEU A 140 12.72 -1.39 -1.11
CA LEU A 140 12.52 -2.74 -1.59
C LEU A 140 13.38 -3.01 -2.83
N PRO A 141 13.91 -4.24 -3.00
CA PRO A 141 14.67 -4.60 -4.19
C PRO A 141 13.79 -4.62 -5.42
N MET A 142 14.40 -4.38 -6.59
CA MET A 142 13.78 -4.57 -7.88
C MET A 142 13.99 -6.01 -8.34
N VAL A 143 12.89 -6.68 -8.69
CA VAL A 143 12.88 -8.07 -9.21
C VAL A 143 12.55 -8.00 -10.69
N GLY A 144 13.57 -8.22 -11.52
CA GLY A 144 13.40 -8.28 -12.99
C GLY A 144 12.88 -9.65 -13.43
N VAL A 145 11.79 -9.65 -14.22
CA VAL A 145 11.21 -10.85 -14.80
C VAL A 145 11.05 -10.71 -16.32
N PRO A 146 11.15 -11.79 -17.09
CA PRO A 146 11.02 -11.71 -18.56
C PRO A 146 9.57 -11.52 -19.02
N ASP A 147 8.59 -11.95 -18.25
CA ASP A 147 7.16 -11.90 -18.57
C ASP A 147 6.39 -11.70 -17.24
N LEU A 148 5.93 -10.48 -17.00
CA LEU A 148 5.24 -10.13 -15.75
C LEU A 148 3.88 -10.83 -15.63
N PRO A 149 3.02 -10.89 -16.67
CA PRO A 149 1.77 -11.66 -16.63
C PRO A 149 1.97 -13.14 -16.30
N ALA A 150 2.99 -13.79 -16.87
CA ALA A 150 3.27 -15.21 -16.62
C ALA A 150 3.86 -15.45 -15.21
N TYR A 151 4.62 -14.48 -14.68
CA TYR A 151 5.20 -14.57 -13.35
C TYR A 151 4.14 -14.41 -12.25
N VAL A 152 3.14 -13.54 -12.46
CA VAL A 152 2.13 -13.23 -11.44
C VAL A 152 1.09 -14.33 -11.36
N ASN A 153 1.26 -15.24 -10.42
CA ASN A 153 0.35 -16.35 -10.10
C ASN A 153 -0.28 -16.22 -8.70
N TYR A 154 -0.30 -15.01 -8.15
CA TYR A 154 -0.80 -14.67 -6.82
C TYR A 154 -1.76 -13.47 -6.88
N PRO A 155 -2.57 -13.25 -5.81
CA PRO A 155 -3.48 -12.10 -5.74
C PRO A 155 -2.73 -10.76 -5.75
N VAL A 156 -3.14 -9.83 -6.62
CA VAL A 156 -2.52 -8.51 -6.79
C VAL A 156 -3.42 -7.43 -6.22
N ASN A 157 -2.95 -6.68 -5.23
CA ASN A 157 -3.70 -5.57 -4.63
C ASN A 157 -3.56 -4.27 -5.42
N LYS A 158 -2.43 -4.09 -6.09
CA LYS A 158 -2.08 -2.87 -6.83
C LYS A 158 -1.06 -3.16 -7.91
N MET A 159 -1.21 -2.51 -9.05
CA MET A 159 -0.14 -2.29 -10.02
C MET A 159 0.16 -0.80 -10.12
N LEU A 160 1.37 -0.45 -10.48
CA LEU A 160 1.83 0.92 -10.59
C LEU A 160 2.46 1.14 -11.96
N ILE A 161 1.87 2.00 -12.77
CA ILE A 161 2.46 2.46 -14.03
C ILE A 161 3.44 3.57 -13.70
N THR A 162 4.67 3.45 -14.17
CA THR A 162 5.75 4.39 -13.91
C THR A 162 6.20 5.04 -15.23
N LEU A 163 6.37 6.35 -15.23
CA LEU A 163 6.57 7.10 -16.48
C LEU A 163 7.18 8.49 -16.26
N ASP A 164 7.70 9.07 -17.34
CA ASP A 164 8.08 10.47 -17.35
C ASP A 164 6.89 11.38 -17.05
N PRO A 165 7.01 12.36 -16.13
CA PRO A 165 5.93 13.28 -15.75
C PRO A 165 5.21 13.95 -16.92
N ILE A 166 5.91 14.26 -18.01
CA ILE A 166 5.31 14.88 -19.20
C ILE A 166 4.24 13.98 -19.85
N ARG A 167 4.34 12.67 -19.64
CA ARG A 167 3.43 11.66 -20.20
C ARG A 167 2.27 11.31 -19.28
N LEU A 168 2.25 11.82 -18.03
CA LEU A 168 1.27 11.43 -17.03
C LEU A 168 -0.18 11.62 -17.54
N ARG A 169 -0.50 12.83 -18.00
CA ARG A 169 -1.87 13.17 -18.43
C ARG A 169 -2.38 12.31 -19.59
N PRO A 170 -1.66 12.20 -20.72
CA PRO A 170 -2.14 11.41 -21.86
C PRO A 170 -2.23 9.92 -21.52
N VAL A 171 -1.28 9.34 -20.78
CA VAL A 171 -1.33 7.93 -20.40
C VAL A 171 -2.46 7.66 -19.39
N LEU A 172 -2.66 8.54 -18.42
CA LEU A 172 -3.77 8.43 -17.47
C LEU A 172 -5.12 8.48 -18.20
N GLN A 173 -5.32 9.43 -19.11
CA GLN A 173 -6.59 9.53 -19.85
C GLN A 173 -6.86 8.28 -20.69
N ALA A 174 -5.86 7.80 -21.42
CA ALA A 174 -5.98 6.56 -22.21
C ALA A 174 -6.30 5.33 -21.32
N GLY A 175 -5.74 5.29 -20.11
CA GLY A 175 -6.06 4.24 -19.14
C GLY A 175 -7.48 4.35 -18.61
N LEU A 176 -7.92 5.55 -18.23
CA LEU A 176 -9.29 5.81 -17.76
C LEU A 176 -10.33 5.41 -18.81
N ASP A 177 -10.08 5.73 -20.10
CA ASP A 177 -10.97 5.37 -21.19
C ASP A 177 -11.02 3.84 -21.40
N ARG A 178 -9.87 3.17 -21.31
CA ARG A 178 -9.76 1.72 -21.55
C ARG A 178 -10.33 0.87 -20.43
N PHE A 179 -10.13 1.27 -19.18
CA PHE A 179 -10.48 0.47 -18.01
C PHE A 179 -11.67 1.00 -17.22
N ALA A 180 -12.47 1.90 -17.83
CA ALA A 180 -13.64 2.48 -17.20
C ALA A 180 -14.56 1.42 -16.58
N GLY A 181 -14.91 1.59 -15.30
CA GLY A 181 -15.79 0.68 -14.57
C GLY A 181 -15.21 -0.70 -14.24
N GLN A 182 -13.93 -0.95 -14.53
CA GLN A 182 -13.25 -2.21 -14.22
C GLN A 182 -12.29 -2.09 -13.04
N ILE A 183 -11.55 -1.01 -13.00
CA ILE A 183 -10.57 -0.67 -11.94
C ILE A 183 -10.54 0.84 -11.73
N ASP A 184 -9.97 1.28 -10.61
CA ASP A 184 -9.66 2.68 -10.38
C ASP A 184 -8.23 3.00 -10.82
N LEU A 185 -8.07 4.10 -11.57
CA LEU A 185 -6.81 4.66 -11.99
C LEU A 185 -6.71 6.11 -11.51
N TYR A 186 -5.62 6.45 -10.84
CA TYR A 186 -5.37 7.83 -10.39
C TYR A 186 -3.87 8.11 -10.24
N PRO A 187 -3.44 9.39 -10.39
CA PRO A 187 -2.05 9.75 -10.16
C PRO A 187 -1.77 9.84 -8.65
N SER A 188 -0.69 9.22 -8.18
CA SER A 188 -0.21 9.35 -6.79
C SER A 188 1.04 10.23 -6.68
N SER A 189 1.70 10.48 -7.80
CA SER A 189 2.82 11.40 -7.93
C SER A 189 2.93 11.86 -9.38
N PRO A 190 3.81 12.82 -9.71
CA PRO A 190 4.01 13.26 -11.10
C PRO A 190 4.43 12.14 -12.07
N PHE A 191 4.94 11.04 -11.57
CA PHE A 191 5.52 9.93 -12.35
C PHE A 191 4.87 8.57 -12.06
N PHE A 192 3.77 8.52 -11.29
CA PHE A 192 3.08 7.28 -10.92
C PHE A 192 1.58 7.37 -11.21
N ILE A 193 1.03 6.33 -11.86
CA ILE A 193 -0.40 6.07 -11.96
C ILE A 193 -0.67 4.76 -11.23
N GLU A 194 -1.47 4.84 -10.18
CA GLU A 194 -1.95 3.69 -9.40
C GLU A 194 -3.07 2.98 -10.16
N ALA A 195 -3.02 1.67 -10.25
CA ALA A 195 -4.09 0.80 -10.74
C ALA A 195 -4.51 -0.12 -9.59
N VAL A 196 -5.73 0.08 -9.09
CA VAL A 196 -6.27 -0.60 -7.91
C VAL A 196 -7.68 -1.13 -8.19
N PRO A 197 -8.17 -2.10 -7.41
CA PRO A 197 -9.57 -2.55 -7.50
C PRO A 197 -10.55 -1.39 -7.29
N LEU A 198 -11.72 -1.47 -7.92
CA LEU A 198 -12.76 -0.45 -7.78
C LEU A 198 -13.11 -0.18 -6.32
N GLY A 199 -13.11 1.09 -5.96
CA GLY A 199 -13.56 1.56 -4.67
C GLY A 199 -12.62 1.23 -3.49
N VAL A 200 -11.38 0.85 -3.76
CA VAL A 200 -10.36 0.74 -2.70
C VAL A 200 -10.11 2.11 -2.09
N ALA A 201 -10.26 2.21 -0.76
CA ALA A 201 -10.01 3.43 -0.03
C ALA A 201 -9.67 3.11 1.44
N LYS A 202 -8.77 3.89 2.04
CA LYS A 202 -8.32 3.70 3.43
C LYS A 202 -9.49 3.74 4.43
N ASP A 203 -10.46 4.62 4.23
CA ASP A 203 -11.61 4.76 5.11
C ASP A 203 -12.55 3.56 5.05
N ARG A 204 -12.76 2.99 3.85
CA ARG A 204 -13.62 1.80 3.65
C ARG A 204 -13.00 0.56 4.30
N SER A 205 -11.73 0.32 4.07
CA SER A 205 -11.05 -0.83 4.67
C SER A 205 -10.88 -0.69 6.18
N LEU A 206 -10.65 0.54 6.68
CA LEU A 206 -10.65 0.80 8.12
C LEU A 206 -12.03 0.53 8.73
N ALA A 207 -13.12 0.95 8.07
CA ALA A 207 -14.48 0.63 8.52
C ALA A 207 -14.70 -0.89 8.59
N ALA A 208 -14.29 -1.64 7.56
CA ALA A 208 -14.38 -3.09 7.57
C ALA A 208 -13.58 -3.76 8.71
N LEU A 209 -12.41 -3.19 9.07
CA LEU A 209 -11.65 -3.64 10.22
C LEU A 209 -12.41 -3.37 11.52
N LEU A 210 -12.95 -2.16 11.71
CA LEU A 210 -13.70 -1.78 12.90
C LEU A 210 -14.94 -2.67 13.08
N ASP A 211 -15.69 -2.91 12.02
CA ASP A 211 -16.88 -3.78 12.02
C ASP A 211 -16.51 -5.21 12.48
N ARG A 212 -15.39 -5.75 11.99
CA ARG A 212 -14.88 -7.07 12.44
C ARG A 212 -14.50 -7.12 13.91
N MET A 213 -14.08 -5.99 14.47
CA MET A 213 -13.74 -5.83 15.88
C MET A 213 -14.97 -5.50 16.76
N GLY A 214 -16.15 -5.33 16.18
CA GLY A 214 -17.35 -4.88 16.89
C GLY A 214 -17.25 -3.45 17.41
N LEU A 215 -16.48 -2.61 16.71
CA LEU A 215 -16.25 -1.21 17.06
C LEU A 215 -16.96 -0.26 16.08
N THR A 216 -17.34 0.91 16.59
CA THR A 216 -17.87 2.03 15.80
C THR A 216 -16.83 3.14 15.70
N ARG A 217 -16.99 4.03 14.71
CA ARG A 217 -16.18 5.26 14.57
C ARG A 217 -16.44 6.25 15.69
#